data_ccc590ffa8c26da9ad33dcf90e9bd1af
#
_entry.id   ccc590ffa8c26da9ad33dcf90e9bd1af
#
_cell.length_a   1.000
_cell.length_b   1.000
_cell.length_c   1.000
_cell.angle_alpha   90.00
_cell.angle_beta   90.00
_cell.angle_gamma   90.00
#
_symmetry.space_group_name_H-M   'P 1'
#
loop_
_entity.id
_entity.type
_entity.pdbx_description
1 polymer ?
#
loop_
_entity_poly.entity_id
_entity_poly.type
_entity_poly.pdbx_seq_one_letter_code
_entity_poly.pdbx_strand_id
1 'polypeptide(L)'
;MKSEPDEVSVDDALAASLQTVAWTGVRNYQARNFMRDSMRIGDGVLFYHSSCPQPGIAGIAEVASTAYPDPTQFDKKSPYYDPQSDQEHPRWMLVDVKVTQKIQLIALSTLREQEELVDMILLRKGNRLSVMPVTTAEWNFITKKLIKKNGKRKIKHSACGVAA
;
A
#
# COMPACT_ATOMS: atom_id res chain seq x y z
N MET A 1 2.95 1.20 -0.78
CA MET A 1 2.98 1.10 0.70
C MET A 1 2.37 -0.25 1.07
N LYS A 2 2.99 -0.97 2.01
CA LYS A 2 2.55 -2.32 2.45
C LYS A 2 1.79 -2.21 3.76
N SER A 3 0.62 -2.84 3.83
CA SER A 3 -0.17 -3.04 5.04
C SER A 3 -0.48 -4.52 5.22
N GLU A 4 -0.59 -4.97 6.45
CA GLU A 4 -1.12 -6.30 6.77
C GLU A 4 -2.65 -6.19 6.86
N PRO A 5 -3.42 -7.01 6.11
CA PRO A 5 -4.88 -6.87 6.09
C PRO A 5 -5.55 -7.04 7.46
N ASP A 6 -4.89 -7.77 8.38
CA ASP A 6 -5.36 -7.93 9.76
C ASP A 6 -5.19 -6.66 10.61
N GLU A 7 -4.31 -5.73 10.20
CA GLU A 7 -4.17 -4.41 10.82
C GLU A 7 -5.03 -3.38 10.09
N VAL A 8 -4.80 -3.18 8.79
CA VAL A 8 -5.59 -2.26 7.93
C VAL A 8 -5.67 -2.84 6.52
N SER A 9 -6.84 -3.30 6.14
CA SER A 9 -7.13 -3.70 4.76
C SER A 9 -7.54 -2.50 3.89
N VAL A 10 -7.57 -2.70 2.57
CA VAL A 10 -8.11 -1.70 1.64
C VAL A 10 -9.61 -1.43 1.91
N ASP A 11 -10.34 -2.43 2.41
CA ASP A 11 -11.76 -2.29 2.76
C ASP A 11 -11.94 -1.46 4.03
N ASP A 12 -11.09 -1.65 5.05
CA ASP A 12 -11.09 -0.83 6.27
C ASP A 12 -10.78 0.63 5.93
N ALA A 13 -9.80 0.86 5.06
CA ALA A 13 -9.45 2.20 4.61
C ALA A 13 -10.58 2.87 3.81
N LEU A 14 -11.31 2.12 2.99
CA LEU A 14 -12.48 2.63 2.27
C LEU A 14 -13.67 2.93 3.20
N ALA A 15 -13.82 2.16 4.30
CA ALA A 15 -14.85 2.38 5.30
C ALA A 15 -14.52 3.53 6.27
N ALA A 16 -13.26 3.94 6.33
CA ALA A 16 -12.81 5.03 7.19
C ALA A 16 -13.36 6.39 6.73
N SER A 17 -13.40 7.36 7.65
CA SER A 17 -13.82 8.73 7.35
C SER A 17 -12.99 9.29 6.19
N LEU A 18 -13.67 9.86 5.20
CA LEU A 18 -13.08 10.40 3.96
C LEU A 18 -12.21 9.37 3.21
N GLN A 19 -12.42 8.06 3.45
CA GLN A 19 -11.63 6.96 2.87
C GLN A 19 -10.12 7.09 3.18
N THR A 20 -9.79 7.67 4.33
CA THR A 20 -8.43 8.07 4.69
C THR A 20 -8.02 7.40 6.00
N VAL A 21 -6.80 6.87 6.02
CA VAL A 21 -6.19 6.26 7.20
C VAL A 21 -4.82 6.86 7.47
N ALA A 22 -4.49 7.07 8.75
CA ALA A 22 -3.16 7.41 9.19
C ALA A 22 -2.25 6.19 9.04
N TRP A 23 -1.13 6.32 8.33
CA TRP A 23 -0.21 5.20 8.06
C TRP A 23 0.76 5.00 9.22
N THR A 24 0.22 4.52 10.34
CA THR A 24 0.95 4.29 11.59
C THR A 24 1.87 3.07 11.56
N GLY A 25 2.70 2.91 12.56
CA GLY A 25 3.43 1.68 12.83
C GLY A 25 4.70 1.47 12.01
N VAL A 26 5.12 2.41 11.17
CA VAL A 26 6.38 2.31 10.42
C VAL A 26 7.57 2.49 11.37
N ARG A 27 8.36 1.43 11.57
CA ARG A 27 9.52 1.37 12.49
C ARG A 27 10.81 1.01 11.76
N ASN A 28 10.95 1.50 10.53
CA ASN A 28 12.17 1.45 9.73
C ASN A 28 12.55 2.85 9.31
N TYR A 29 13.79 3.27 9.57
CA TYR A 29 14.25 4.63 9.29
C TYR A 29 14.21 5.01 7.81
N GLN A 30 14.52 4.08 6.92
CA GLN A 30 14.47 4.34 5.47
C GLN A 30 13.02 4.54 5.01
N ALA A 31 12.08 3.70 5.45
CA ALA A 31 10.67 3.84 5.16
C ALA A 31 10.10 5.15 5.71
N ARG A 32 10.45 5.50 6.99
CA ARG A 32 10.11 6.79 7.59
C ARG A 32 10.64 7.96 6.78
N ASN A 33 11.90 7.90 6.33
CA ASN A 33 12.50 8.99 5.57
C ASN A 33 11.79 9.20 4.22
N PHE A 34 11.34 8.15 3.55
CA PHE A 34 10.50 8.31 2.35
C PHE A 34 9.22 9.10 2.66
N MET A 35 8.52 8.77 3.74
CA MET A 35 7.30 9.50 4.12
C MET A 35 7.59 10.94 4.51
N ARG A 36 8.65 11.19 5.29
CA ARG A 36 8.98 12.53 5.80
C ARG A 36 9.55 13.45 4.71
N ASP A 37 10.47 12.95 3.91
CA ASP A 37 11.33 13.80 3.08
C ASP A 37 10.90 13.80 1.59
N SER A 38 10.31 12.71 1.12
CA SER A 38 10.06 12.49 -0.31
C SER A 38 8.60 12.58 -0.72
N MET A 39 7.69 12.09 0.12
CA MET A 39 6.26 12.09 -0.21
C MET A 39 5.63 13.48 -0.17
N ARG A 40 4.71 13.74 -1.11
CA ARG A 40 3.94 14.97 -1.21
C ARG A 40 2.46 14.64 -1.34
N ILE A 41 1.60 15.55 -0.86
CA ILE A 41 0.14 15.43 -1.03
C ILE A 41 -0.19 15.25 -2.52
N GLY A 42 -1.00 14.23 -2.83
CA GLY A 42 -1.39 13.86 -4.18
C GLY A 42 -0.47 12.83 -4.85
N ASP A 43 0.65 12.45 -4.23
CA ASP A 43 1.48 11.35 -4.73
C ASP A 43 0.68 10.04 -4.75
N GLY A 44 0.76 9.31 -5.86
CA GLY A 44 0.08 8.03 -6.03
C GLY A 44 0.67 6.93 -5.15
N VAL A 45 -0.21 6.14 -4.53
CA VAL A 45 0.15 5.02 -3.66
C VAL A 45 -0.45 3.72 -4.20
N LEU A 46 0.39 2.72 -4.43
CA LEU A 46 -0.05 1.34 -4.59
C LEU A 46 -0.30 0.75 -3.19
N PHE A 47 -1.58 0.52 -2.87
CA PHE A 47 -1.97 -0.09 -1.60
C PHE A 47 -1.78 -1.60 -1.70
N TYR A 48 -0.75 -2.12 -1.02
CA TYR A 48 -0.32 -3.51 -1.13
C TYR A 48 -0.59 -4.27 0.17
N HIS A 49 -1.30 -5.39 0.08
CA HIS A 49 -1.49 -6.33 1.18
C HIS A 49 -0.28 -7.25 1.29
N SER A 50 0.35 -7.30 2.46
CA SER A 50 1.48 -8.17 2.80
C SER A 50 1.12 -9.10 3.98
N SER A 51 1.99 -10.06 4.27
CA SER A 51 1.83 -10.99 5.41
C SER A 51 0.47 -11.71 5.45
N CYS A 52 -0.07 -12.06 4.29
CA CYS A 52 -1.38 -12.70 4.14
C CYS A 52 -1.31 -13.82 3.10
N PRO A 53 -2.34 -14.71 3.02
CA PRO A 53 -2.35 -15.83 2.09
C PRO A 53 -2.20 -15.45 0.62
N GLN A 54 -2.70 -14.27 0.23
CA GLN A 54 -2.62 -13.75 -1.13
C GLN A 54 -2.05 -12.32 -1.13
N PRO A 55 -0.71 -12.15 -1.01
CA PRO A 55 -0.11 -10.83 -1.06
C PRO A 55 -0.22 -10.23 -2.46
N GLY A 56 -0.46 -8.92 -2.53
CA GLY A 56 -0.62 -8.23 -3.81
C GLY A 56 -1.14 -6.81 -3.68
N ILE A 57 -1.24 -6.12 -4.81
CA ILE A 57 -1.81 -4.77 -4.88
C ILE A 57 -3.35 -4.90 -4.85
N ALA A 58 -3.97 -4.33 -3.82
CA ALA A 58 -5.41 -4.40 -3.56
C ALA A 58 -6.14 -3.09 -3.91
N GLY A 59 -5.43 -1.98 -4.00
CA GLY A 59 -6.03 -0.68 -4.28
C GLY A 59 -5.05 0.37 -4.79
N ILE A 60 -5.61 1.45 -5.27
CA ILE A 60 -4.92 2.70 -5.58
C ILE A 60 -5.33 3.72 -4.54
N ALA A 61 -4.35 4.47 -4.07
CA ALA A 61 -4.53 5.50 -3.07
C ALA A 61 -3.65 6.71 -3.42
N GLU A 62 -3.77 7.76 -2.63
CA GLU A 62 -2.94 8.96 -2.72
C GLU A 62 -2.50 9.40 -1.32
N VAL A 63 -1.38 10.10 -1.24
CA VAL A 63 -0.93 10.76 -0.02
C VAL A 63 -1.87 11.94 0.26
N ALA A 64 -2.46 11.97 1.46
CA ALA A 64 -3.49 12.94 1.83
C ALA A 64 -3.03 14.00 2.84
N SER A 65 -1.84 13.86 3.43
CA SER A 65 -1.27 14.84 4.34
C SER A 65 0.23 15.05 4.12
N THR A 66 0.78 16.13 4.65
CA THR A 66 2.21 16.23 4.95
C THR A 66 2.58 15.27 6.08
N ALA A 67 3.86 14.91 6.20
CA ALA A 67 4.31 14.03 7.27
C ALA A 67 4.16 14.70 8.65
N TYR A 68 3.71 13.93 9.63
CA TYR A 68 3.57 14.35 11.02
C TYR A 68 3.95 13.22 11.99
N PRO A 69 4.19 13.50 13.28
CA PRO A 69 4.59 12.49 14.24
C PRO A 69 3.55 11.37 14.38
N ASP A 70 3.99 10.12 14.31
CA ASP A 70 3.17 8.95 14.57
C ASP A 70 2.84 8.86 16.08
N PRO A 71 1.58 9.05 16.50
CA PRO A 71 1.23 9.06 17.92
C PRO A 71 1.45 7.71 18.62
N THR A 72 1.47 6.61 17.88
CA THR A 72 1.65 5.27 18.45
C THR A 72 3.03 5.07 19.09
N GLN A 73 4.03 5.88 18.71
CA GLN A 73 5.36 5.84 19.31
C GLN A 73 5.37 6.26 20.79
N PHE A 74 4.38 7.03 21.24
CA PHE A 74 4.27 7.53 22.61
C PHE A 74 3.32 6.70 23.49
N ASP A 75 2.50 5.84 22.88
CA ASP A 75 1.55 5.01 23.61
C ASP A 75 2.19 3.70 24.08
N LYS A 76 2.42 3.58 25.38
CA LYS A 76 2.99 2.39 26.01
C LYS A 76 2.19 1.09 25.80
N LYS A 77 0.92 1.20 25.41
CA LYS A 77 0.07 0.05 25.10
C LYS A 77 0.14 -0.36 23.63
N SER A 78 0.69 0.50 22.78
CA SER A 78 0.87 0.21 21.36
C SER A 78 2.01 -0.79 21.14
N PRO A 79 1.86 -1.77 20.23
CA PRO A 79 2.98 -2.61 19.78
C PRO A 79 4.08 -1.80 19.07
N TYR A 80 3.78 -0.56 18.71
CA TYR A 80 4.68 0.39 18.05
C TYR A 80 5.27 1.44 18.99
N TYR A 81 5.15 1.24 20.30
CA TYR A 81 5.76 2.11 21.30
C TYR A 81 7.29 2.14 21.17
N ASP A 82 7.88 3.34 21.19
CA ASP A 82 9.33 3.52 21.21
C ASP A 82 9.74 4.31 22.47
N PRO A 83 10.37 3.67 23.48
CA PRO A 83 10.78 4.34 24.70
C PRO A 83 11.89 5.38 24.49
N GLN A 84 12.53 5.40 23.32
CA GLN A 84 13.58 6.38 22.98
C GLN A 84 13.02 7.59 22.23
N SER A 85 11.72 7.61 21.94
CA SER A 85 11.06 8.74 21.30
C SER A 85 10.37 9.62 22.34
N ASP A 86 10.48 10.93 22.18
CA ASP A 86 9.77 11.90 23.00
C ASP A 86 8.99 12.88 22.10
N GLN A 87 8.10 13.68 22.70
CA GLN A 87 7.25 14.59 21.94
C GLN A 87 7.99 15.79 21.36
N GLU A 88 9.12 16.18 21.94
CA GLU A 88 9.94 17.28 21.43
C GLU A 88 10.82 16.81 20.26
N HIS A 89 11.21 15.52 20.27
CA HIS A 89 12.06 14.91 19.26
C HIS A 89 11.44 13.59 18.75
N PRO A 90 10.32 13.65 18.02
CA PRO A 90 9.66 12.44 17.52
C PRO A 90 10.52 11.74 16.46
N ARG A 91 10.75 10.45 16.67
CA ARG A 91 11.57 9.64 15.78
C ARG A 91 10.78 9.15 14.57
N TRP A 92 9.49 8.84 14.77
CA TRP A 92 8.65 8.19 13.79
C TRP A 92 7.60 9.16 13.26
N MET A 93 7.55 9.20 11.92
CA MET A 93 6.64 10.07 11.18
C MET A 93 5.71 9.20 10.36
N LEU A 94 4.54 9.70 10.07
CA LEU A 94 3.56 9.09 9.18
C LEU A 94 2.98 10.13 8.21
N VAL A 95 2.26 9.63 7.21
CA VAL A 95 1.38 10.42 6.34
C VAL A 95 -0.01 9.80 6.37
N ASP A 96 -1.03 10.58 6.06
CA ASP A 96 -2.35 10.04 5.77
C ASP A 96 -2.41 9.53 4.33
N VAL A 97 -3.10 8.42 4.15
CA VAL A 97 -3.30 7.76 2.85
C VAL A 97 -4.79 7.63 2.58
N LYS A 98 -5.25 8.22 1.48
CA LYS A 98 -6.64 8.17 1.02
C LYS A 98 -6.78 7.15 -0.09
N VAL A 99 -7.61 6.15 0.10
CA VAL A 99 -7.92 5.17 -0.95
C VAL A 99 -8.85 5.81 -1.98
N THR A 100 -8.41 5.80 -3.23
CA THR A 100 -9.17 6.35 -4.37
C THR A 100 -9.88 5.27 -5.16
N GLN A 101 -9.36 4.04 -5.15
CA GLN A 101 -9.94 2.93 -5.90
C GLN A 101 -9.57 1.58 -5.30
N LYS A 102 -10.56 0.73 -4.98
CA LYS A 102 -10.33 -0.69 -4.79
C LYS A 102 -10.22 -1.37 -6.16
N ILE A 103 -9.26 -2.26 -6.31
CA ILE A 103 -9.05 -3.01 -7.55
C ILE A 103 -9.19 -4.51 -7.30
N GLN A 104 -9.37 -5.28 -8.38
CA GLN A 104 -9.15 -6.71 -8.29
C GLN A 104 -7.68 -6.95 -7.94
N LEU A 105 -7.43 -7.76 -6.91
CA LEU A 105 -6.08 -8.04 -6.41
C LEU A 105 -5.14 -8.43 -7.55
N ILE A 106 -4.04 -7.72 -7.67
CA ILE A 106 -2.91 -8.10 -8.54
C ILE A 106 -1.91 -8.82 -7.64
N ALA A 107 -1.94 -10.16 -7.71
CA ALA A 107 -1.12 -11.01 -6.86
C ALA A 107 0.39 -10.77 -7.08
N LEU A 108 1.19 -11.01 -6.05
CA LEU A 108 2.65 -10.91 -6.12
C LEU A 108 3.24 -11.82 -7.22
N SER A 109 2.68 -13.01 -7.43
CA SER A 109 3.07 -13.91 -8.52
C SER A 109 2.88 -13.26 -9.89
N THR A 110 1.73 -12.62 -10.11
CA THR A 110 1.43 -11.91 -11.36
C THR A 110 2.40 -10.74 -11.59
N LEU A 111 2.76 -10.00 -10.53
CA LEU A 111 3.75 -8.92 -10.64
C LEU A 111 5.13 -9.46 -11.04
N ARG A 112 5.54 -10.60 -10.49
CA ARG A 112 6.84 -11.24 -10.79
C ARG A 112 6.95 -11.80 -12.21
N GLU A 113 5.82 -12.08 -12.86
CA GLU A 113 5.76 -12.55 -14.25
C GLU A 113 5.94 -11.41 -15.28
N GLN A 114 5.98 -10.14 -14.84
CA GLN A 114 6.09 -9.00 -15.74
C GLN A 114 7.55 -8.58 -15.92
N GLU A 115 8.04 -8.63 -17.13
CA GLU A 115 9.41 -8.19 -17.48
C GLU A 115 9.63 -6.70 -17.19
N GLU A 116 8.57 -5.89 -17.37
CA GLU A 116 8.61 -4.44 -17.12
C GLU A 116 8.75 -4.10 -15.63
N LEU A 117 8.57 -5.06 -14.72
CA LEU A 117 8.67 -4.87 -13.26
C LEU A 117 9.89 -5.57 -12.65
N VAL A 118 10.81 -6.13 -13.45
CA VAL A 118 11.94 -6.94 -12.96
C VAL A 118 12.83 -6.19 -11.96
N ASP A 119 12.98 -4.89 -12.11
CA ASP A 119 13.80 -4.04 -11.23
C ASP A 119 13.01 -3.43 -10.06
N MET A 120 11.69 -3.66 -9.99
CA MET A 120 10.83 -3.08 -8.97
C MET A 120 11.31 -3.46 -7.56
N ILE A 121 11.53 -2.46 -6.70
CA ILE A 121 12.05 -2.67 -5.33
C ILE A 121 11.16 -3.64 -4.55
N LEU A 122 9.83 -3.56 -4.73
CA LEU A 122 8.86 -4.45 -4.09
C LEU A 122 9.18 -5.94 -4.33
N LEU A 123 9.66 -6.29 -5.52
CA LEU A 123 9.86 -7.68 -5.95
C LEU A 123 11.23 -8.24 -5.54
N ARG A 124 12.14 -7.41 -5.04
CA ARG A 124 13.49 -7.82 -4.63
C ARG A 124 13.42 -8.80 -3.47
N LYS A 125 14.15 -9.90 -3.58
CA LYS A 125 14.27 -10.90 -2.51
C LYS A 125 14.82 -10.27 -1.22
N GLY A 126 14.16 -10.54 -0.09
CA GLY A 126 14.59 -10.03 1.22
C GLY A 126 14.21 -8.56 1.50
N ASN A 127 13.45 -7.91 0.62
CA ASN A 127 12.99 -6.55 0.86
C ASN A 127 11.97 -6.51 2.02
N ARG A 128 12.37 -5.85 3.13
CA ARG A 128 11.55 -5.67 4.33
C ARG A 128 10.95 -4.26 4.47
N LEU A 129 11.16 -3.38 3.49
CA LEU A 129 10.59 -2.03 3.54
C LEU A 129 9.06 -2.10 3.39
N SER A 130 8.36 -1.42 4.28
CA SER A 130 6.89 -1.25 4.19
C SER A 130 6.52 -0.07 3.30
N VAL A 131 7.40 0.92 3.18
CA VAL A 131 7.25 2.08 2.30
C VAL A 131 8.47 2.16 1.40
N MET A 132 8.25 2.27 0.10
CA MET A 132 9.31 2.34 -0.90
C MET A 132 8.85 3.09 -2.14
N PRO A 133 9.77 3.72 -2.90
CA PRO A 133 9.42 4.40 -4.12
C PRO A 133 9.01 3.43 -5.23
N VAL A 134 8.19 3.93 -6.14
CA VAL A 134 7.78 3.30 -7.39
C VAL A 134 8.15 4.26 -8.52
N THR A 135 8.81 3.77 -9.56
CA THR A 135 9.13 4.61 -10.72
C THR A 135 7.88 4.95 -11.53
N THR A 136 7.92 6.04 -12.29
CA THR A 136 6.83 6.43 -13.18
C THR A 136 6.51 5.34 -14.22
N ALA A 137 7.51 4.61 -14.69
CA ALA A 137 7.33 3.50 -15.62
C ALA A 137 6.55 2.35 -14.98
N GLU A 138 6.95 1.90 -13.79
CA GLU A 138 6.27 0.86 -13.02
C GLU A 138 4.83 1.26 -12.67
N TRP A 139 4.63 2.50 -12.19
CA TRP A 139 3.31 3.05 -11.90
C TRP A 139 2.39 3.01 -13.13
N ASN A 140 2.87 3.52 -14.26
CA ASN A 140 2.10 3.55 -15.51
C ASN A 140 1.79 2.14 -16.01
N PHE A 141 2.74 1.23 -15.93
CA PHE A 141 2.53 -0.16 -16.34
C PHE A 141 1.44 -0.81 -15.48
N ILE A 142 1.54 -0.72 -14.16
CA ILE A 142 0.56 -1.33 -13.25
C ILE A 142 -0.81 -0.70 -13.44
N THR A 143 -0.92 0.63 -13.41
CA THR A 143 -2.22 1.32 -13.43
C THR A 143 -2.89 1.29 -14.80
N LYS A 144 -2.13 1.41 -15.89
CA LYS A 144 -2.70 1.51 -17.25
C LYS A 144 -2.81 0.17 -17.95
N LYS A 145 -1.98 -0.84 -17.60
CA LYS A 145 -1.97 -2.14 -18.28
C LYS A 145 -2.52 -3.27 -17.42
N LEU A 146 -2.01 -3.45 -16.20
CA LEU A 146 -2.42 -4.60 -15.37
C LEU A 146 -3.84 -4.43 -14.82
N ILE A 147 -4.21 -3.25 -14.30
CA ILE A 147 -5.55 -3.00 -13.78
C ILE A 147 -6.60 -3.17 -14.88
N LYS A 148 -6.39 -2.58 -16.07
CA LYS A 148 -7.31 -2.70 -17.21
C LYS A 148 -7.44 -4.13 -17.73
N LYS A 149 -6.35 -4.90 -17.75
CA LYS A 149 -6.34 -6.30 -18.20
C LYS A 149 -7.18 -7.19 -17.27
N ASN A 150 -7.08 -6.97 -15.96
CA ASN A 150 -7.86 -7.72 -14.98
C ASN A 150 -9.33 -7.36 -14.99
N GLY A 151 -9.70 -6.11 -15.25
CA GLY A 151 -11.10 -5.69 -15.42
C GLY A 151 -11.82 -6.35 -16.61
N LYS A 152 -11.11 -6.67 -17.69
CA LYS A 152 -11.66 -7.34 -18.87
C LYS A 152 -11.85 -8.86 -18.73
N ARG A 153 -11.19 -9.52 -17.78
CA ARG A 153 -11.35 -10.96 -17.53
C ARG A 153 -12.68 -11.35 -16.88
N LYS A 154 -13.42 -10.43 -16.29
CA LYS A 154 -14.72 -10.70 -15.62
C LYS A 154 -15.93 -10.88 -16.56
N ILE A 155 -15.79 -10.75 -17.88
CA ILE A 155 -16.93 -10.85 -18.84
C ILE A 155 -16.82 -12.09 -19.73
N LYS A 156 -16.39 -13.22 -19.19
CA LYS A 156 -16.71 -14.52 -19.78
C LYS A 156 -17.64 -15.26 -18.83
N HIS A 157 -18.90 -14.88 -18.83
CA HIS A 157 -19.97 -15.72 -18.32
C HIS A 157 -20.04 -16.98 -19.22
N SER A 158 -19.81 -18.13 -18.63
CA SER A 158 -20.21 -19.39 -19.22
C SER A 158 -21.72 -19.37 -19.37
N ALA A 159 -22.21 -19.23 -20.58
CA ALA A 159 -23.56 -19.59 -20.92
C ALA A 159 -23.63 -21.12 -20.84
N CYS A 160 -24.03 -21.65 -19.68
CA CYS A 160 -24.46 -23.03 -19.56
C CYS A 160 -25.87 -23.07 -20.15
N GLY A 161 -25.99 -23.54 -21.41
CA GLY A 161 -27.25 -23.79 -22.02
C GLY A 161 -27.95 -24.96 -21.31
N VAL A 162 -29.10 -24.68 -20.76
CA VAL A 162 -30.09 -25.72 -20.40
C VAL A 162 -30.80 -26.06 -21.67
N ALA A 163 -30.51 -27.23 -22.22
CA ALA A 163 -31.37 -27.87 -23.24
C ALA A 163 -32.51 -28.58 -22.52
N ALA A 164 -33.71 -28.32 -22.97
CA ALA A 164 -34.96 -28.95 -22.56
C ALA A 164 -34.98 -30.45 -22.91
#